data_23ea0d78e4201dc5a7151e3ea0b0f340
#
_entry.id   23ea0d78e4201dc5a7151e3ea0b0f340
#
_cell.length_a   1.000
_cell.length_b   1.000
_cell.length_c   1.000
_cell.angle_alpha   90.00
_cell.angle_beta   90.00
_cell.angle_gamma   90.00
#
_symmetry.space_group_name_H-M   'P 1'
#
loop_
_entity.id
_entity.type
_entity.pdbx_description
1 polymer ?
#
loop_
_entity_poly.entity_id
_entity_poly.type
_entity_poly.pdbx_seq_one_letter_code
_entity_poly.pdbx_strand_id
1 'polypeptide(L)'
;MLSRRNVFAVAAAALAGIAAPALAASKSGTVVPFDTDNDGTVDLDEAKKAASALFDKLDTDKDGTLDLKELHGRLTQKEFTAADPDNDGTLTKDEFLAVVEKRFKAADPDSDGTVSAAELKTAAGRSLSKLLS
;
A
#
# COMPACT_ATOMS: atom_id res chain seq x y z
N MET A 1 26.42 57.02 7.28
CA MET A 1 26.16 56.61 7.18
C MET A 1 25.61 55.77 7.02
N LEU A 2 25.43 55.55 6.75
CA LEU A 2 24.93 54.88 6.57
C LEU A 2 24.53 53.83 6.43
N SER A 3 24.60 53.60 6.52
CA SER A 3 24.39 52.62 6.39
C SER A 3 23.75 51.78 6.55
N ARG A 4 23.56 51.81 6.55
CA ARG A 4 23.04 51.09 6.80
C ARG A 4 22.33 50.12 6.64
N ARG A 5 22.17 50.06 6.46
CA ARG A 5 21.51 49.31 6.47
C ARG A 5 21.02 48.38 6.09
N ASN A 6 21.06 48.31 5.75
CA ASN A 6 20.62 47.45 5.40
C ASN A 6 20.29 46.45 5.49
N VAL A 7 20.45 46.32 5.65
CA VAL A 7 20.18 45.35 5.82
C VAL A 7 19.34 44.60 5.76
N PHE A 8 18.97 44.75 5.59
CA PHE A 8 18.15 44.04 5.64
C PHE A 8 17.68 43.16 5.28
N ALA A 9 17.76 43.17 5.12
CA ALA A 9 17.29 42.45 4.90
C ALA A 9 16.99 41.57 4.81
N VAL A 10 17.24 41.47 4.69
CA VAL A 10 16.90 40.69 4.58
C VAL A 10 16.31 39.80 4.68
N ALA A 11 16.27 39.87 4.92
CA ALA A 11 15.73 39.11 5.05
C ALA A 11 15.08 38.41 4.92
N ALA A 12 15.05 38.55 4.87
CA ALA A 12 14.34 37.92 4.79
C ALA A 12 14.00 37.08 4.52
N ALA A 13 14.24 37.03 4.35
CA ALA A 13 13.82 36.27 4.10
C ALA A 13 13.47 35.39 4.15
N ALA A 14 13.61 35.45 4.31
CA ALA A 14 13.21 34.66 4.41
C ALA A 14 12.64 33.94 4.26
N LEU A 15 12.67 34.06 4.15
CA LEU A 15 12.04 33.40 4.09
C LEU A 15 11.62 32.58 3.89
N ALA A 16 11.73 32.66 3.99
CA ALA A 16 11.27 32.02 3.81
C ALA A 16 10.91 31.23 3.76
N GLY A 17 10.97 31.12 3.69
CA GLY A 17 10.59 30.25 3.52
C GLY A 17 10.02 29.71 3.48
N ILE A 18 10.12 29.93 3.52
CA ILE A 18 9.46 29.40 3.61
C ILE A 18 8.87 28.60 3.17
N ALA A 19 9.04 28.86 2.90
CA ALA A 19 8.29 28.24 2.47
C ALA A 19 8.14 27.00 2.41
N ALA A 20 8.79 26.70 2.68
CA ALA A 20 8.68 25.52 2.87
C ALA A 20 7.54 24.86 2.91
N PRO A 21 6.99 25.15 3.67
CA PRO A 21 5.91 24.47 4.02
C PRO A 21 5.07 24.15 2.94
N ALA A 22 5.09 24.91 2.16
CA ALA A 22 4.26 24.69 1.12
C ALA A 22 4.32 23.33 0.61
N LEU A 23 5.34 22.74 0.93
CA LEU A 23 5.46 21.47 0.49
C LEU A 23 4.47 20.58 0.88
N ALA A 24 4.11 20.72 2.00
CA ALA A 24 3.15 19.84 2.53
C ALA A 24 1.92 19.82 1.71
N ALA A 25 1.63 20.89 1.15
CA ALA A 25 0.42 20.96 0.38
C ALA A 25 0.42 20.00 -0.77
N SER A 26 1.54 19.59 -1.17
CA SER A 26 1.58 18.67 -2.29
C SER A 26 0.93 17.36 -1.99
N LYS A 27 0.62 17.11 -0.75
CA LYS A 27 -0.03 15.86 -0.43
C LYS A 27 -1.50 15.86 -0.66
N SER A 28 -2.03 16.90 -1.16
CA SER A 28 -3.45 16.92 -1.38
C SER A 28 -3.83 16.02 -2.48
N GLY A 29 -3.47 15.03 -2.60
CA GLY A 29 -3.73 14.25 -3.72
C GLY A 29 -4.63 13.13 -3.56
N THR A 30 -4.40 12.19 -4.31
CA THR A 30 -5.17 10.98 -4.43
C THR A 30 -5.05 10.17 -3.16
N VAL A 31 -6.15 9.75 -2.65
CA VAL A 31 -6.15 8.79 -1.57
C VAL A 31 -5.76 7.44 -2.17
N VAL A 32 -4.73 6.87 -1.65
CA VAL A 32 -4.25 5.55 -2.08
C VAL A 32 -4.69 4.55 -1.03
N PRO A 33 -5.48 3.54 -1.39
CA PRO A 33 -5.91 2.55 -0.40
C PRO A 33 -4.70 1.82 0.17
N PHE A 34 -4.73 1.55 1.45
CA PHE A 34 -3.69 0.83 2.20
C PHE A 34 -2.41 1.63 2.46
N ASP A 35 -2.33 2.86 1.96
CA ASP A 35 -1.23 3.78 2.22
C ASP A 35 -1.40 4.34 3.63
N THR A 36 -0.65 3.82 4.57
CA THR A 36 -0.79 4.17 5.98
C THR A 36 0.08 5.34 6.39
N ASP A 37 1.13 5.61 5.66
CA ASP A 37 2.02 6.73 5.95
C ASP A 37 1.75 7.96 5.09
N ASN A 38 0.81 7.83 4.16
CA ASN A 38 0.37 8.92 3.30
C ASN A 38 1.48 9.47 2.38
N ASP A 39 2.33 8.59 1.90
CA ASP A 39 3.38 8.97 0.96
C ASP A 39 2.92 8.89 -0.51
N GLY A 40 1.70 8.43 -0.74
CA GLY A 40 1.12 8.33 -2.08
C GLY A 40 1.36 7.02 -2.77
N THR A 41 1.96 6.07 -2.09
CA THR A 41 2.23 4.74 -2.63
C THR A 41 1.89 3.67 -1.59
N VAL A 42 1.91 2.42 -2.01
CA VAL A 42 1.75 1.28 -1.09
C VAL A 42 3.01 0.45 -1.19
N ASP A 43 3.69 0.26 -0.08
CA ASP A 43 4.84 -0.62 -0.06
C ASP A 43 4.43 -2.05 0.33
N LEU A 44 5.35 -2.98 0.25
CA LEU A 44 5.05 -4.38 0.53
C LEU A 44 4.66 -4.61 1.99
N ASP A 45 5.27 -3.87 2.91
CA ASP A 45 4.95 -4.00 4.33
C ASP A 45 3.53 -3.51 4.62
N GLU A 46 3.11 -2.43 3.98
CA GLU A 46 1.75 -1.94 4.09
C GLU A 46 0.75 -2.93 3.50
N ALA A 47 1.06 -3.51 2.35
CA ALA A 47 0.23 -4.53 1.73
C ALA A 47 0.11 -5.76 2.63
N LYS A 48 1.20 -6.20 3.22
CA LYS A 48 1.20 -7.34 4.15
C LYS A 48 0.45 -7.04 5.44
N LYS A 49 0.59 -5.83 5.93
CA LYS A 49 -0.10 -5.40 7.14
C LYS A 49 -1.61 -5.38 6.91
N ALA A 50 -2.04 -4.82 5.78
CA ALA A 50 -3.45 -4.81 5.40
C ALA A 50 -3.97 -6.24 5.23
N ALA A 51 -3.18 -7.09 4.59
CA ALA A 51 -3.52 -8.49 4.38
C ALA A 51 -3.64 -9.27 5.69
N SER A 52 -2.75 -9.03 6.63
CA SER A 52 -2.79 -9.69 7.94
C SER A 52 -4.06 -9.31 8.70
N ALA A 53 -4.41 -8.02 8.70
CA ALA A 53 -5.63 -7.56 9.35
C ALA A 53 -6.88 -8.12 8.65
N LEU A 54 -6.84 -8.22 7.34
CA LEU A 54 -7.93 -8.80 6.57
C LEU A 54 -8.07 -10.30 6.85
N PHE A 55 -6.95 -11.01 6.92
CA PHE A 55 -6.95 -12.44 7.26
C PHE A 55 -7.70 -12.68 8.56
N ASP A 56 -7.39 -11.89 9.58
CA ASP A 56 -8.03 -12.03 10.89
C ASP A 56 -9.54 -11.76 10.83
N LYS A 57 -9.98 -10.90 9.91
CA LYS A 57 -11.40 -10.64 9.70
C LYS A 57 -12.10 -11.74 8.92
N LEU A 58 -11.42 -12.32 7.97
CA LEU A 58 -11.98 -13.37 7.11
C LEU A 58 -12.03 -14.71 7.82
N ASP A 59 -11.10 -14.96 8.74
CA ASP A 59 -11.07 -16.18 9.53
C ASP A 59 -12.14 -16.11 10.60
N THR A 60 -13.36 -16.40 10.19
CA THR A 60 -14.53 -16.24 11.06
C THR A 60 -14.64 -17.33 12.13
N ASP A 61 -14.14 -18.51 11.84
CA ASP A 61 -14.15 -19.62 12.80
C ASP A 61 -12.88 -19.65 13.67
N LYS A 62 -11.93 -18.76 13.38
CA LYS A 62 -10.70 -18.59 14.17
C LYS A 62 -9.88 -19.87 14.27
N ASP A 63 -9.82 -20.62 13.18
CA ASP A 63 -8.99 -21.81 13.11
C ASP A 63 -7.58 -21.54 12.62
N GLY A 64 -7.28 -20.27 12.27
CA GLY A 64 -5.96 -19.87 11.79
C GLY A 64 -5.73 -20.11 10.31
N THR A 65 -6.78 -20.48 9.57
CA THR A 65 -6.72 -20.70 8.13
C THR A 65 -7.92 -20.10 7.43
N LEU A 66 -7.83 -19.95 6.12
CA LEU A 66 -8.94 -19.46 5.30
C LEU A 66 -9.29 -20.51 4.28
N ASP A 67 -10.58 -20.83 4.20
CA ASP A 67 -11.08 -21.66 3.11
C ASP A 67 -11.57 -20.77 1.95
N LEU A 68 -11.93 -21.38 0.86
CA LEU A 68 -12.38 -20.64 -0.33
C LEU A 68 -13.64 -19.82 -0.05
N LYS A 69 -14.51 -20.28 0.84
CA LYS A 69 -15.73 -19.56 1.18
C LYS A 69 -15.43 -18.31 1.98
N GLU A 70 -14.50 -18.41 2.93
CA GLU A 70 -14.09 -17.26 3.76
C GLU A 70 -13.43 -16.18 2.94
N LEU A 71 -12.86 -16.51 1.79
CA LEU A 71 -12.25 -15.55 0.90
C LEU A 71 -13.26 -14.69 0.12
N HIS A 72 -14.54 -15.08 0.13
CA HIS A 72 -15.61 -14.29 -0.49
C HIS A 72 -15.32 -13.85 -1.94
N GLY A 73 -14.75 -14.75 -2.72
CA GLY A 73 -14.48 -14.46 -4.14
C GLY A 73 -13.24 -13.64 -4.42
N ARG A 74 -12.38 -13.41 -3.43
CA ARG A 74 -11.12 -12.68 -3.64
C ARG A 74 -10.11 -13.49 -4.45
N LEU A 75 -10.19 -14.81 -4.37
CA LEU A 75 -9.40 -15.73 -5.19
C LEU A 75 -10.33 -16.65 -5.96
N THR A 76 -9.92 -17.00 -7.16
CA THR A 76 -10.61 -18.04 -7.93
C THR A 76 -10.18 -19.40 -7.38
N GLN A 77 -10.95 -20.45 -7.72
CA GLN A 77 -10.59 -21.82 -7.33
C GLN A 77 -9.18 -22.18 -7.80
N LYS A 78 -8.82 -21.75 -9.00
CA LYS A 78 -7.50 -22.03 -9.56
C LYS A 78 -6.39 -21.34 -8.77
N GLU A 79 -6.60 -20.08 -8.43
CA GLU A 79 -5.62 -19.30 -7.65
C GLU A 79 -5.49 -19.86 -6.24
N PHE A 80 -6.61 -20.27 -5.66
CA PHE A 80 -6.63 -20.88 -4.34
C PHE A 80 -5.79 -22.17 -4.33
N THR A 81 -6.05 -23.04 -5.28
CA THR A 81 -5.29 -24.31 -5.41
C THR A 81 -3.80 -24.04 -5.61
N ALA A 82 -3.47 -23.02 -6.40
CA ALA A 82 -2.06 -22.66 -6.62
C ALA A 82 -1.40 -22.09 -5.36
N ALA A 83 -2.18 -21.51 -4.47
CA ALA A 83 -1.68 -20.93 -3.23
C ALA A 83 -1.66 -21.93 -2.06
N ASP A 84 -2.22 -23.11 -2.25
CA ASP A 84 -2.34 -24.17 -1.25
C ASP A 84 -1.44 -25.35 -1.68
N PRO A 85 -0.13 -25.27 -1.41
CA PRO A 85 0.80 -26.30 -1.89
C PRO A 85 0.64 -27.64 -1.21
N ASP A 86 0.13 -27.70 -0.01
CA ASP A 86 -0.10 -28.94 0.70
C ASP A 86 -1.48 -29.54 0.43
N ASN A 87 -2.31 -28.84 -0.32
CA ASN A 87 -3.65 -29.30 -0.74
C ASN A 87 -4.54 -29.73 0.42
N ASP A 88 -4.47 -29.00 1.52
CA ASP A 88 -5.34 -29.27 2.67
C ASP A 88 -6.69 -28.57 2.57
N GLY A 89 -6.89 -27.79 1.51
CA GLY A 89 -8.17 -27.08 1.29
C GLY A 89 -8.28 -25.76 2.03
N THR A 90 -7.20 -25.31 2.65
CA THR A 90 -7.17 -24.04 3.39
C THR A 90 -5.88 -23.30 3.12
N LEU A 91 -5.86 -22.00 3.41
CA LEU A 91 -4.65 -21.19 3.33
C LEU A 91 -4.27 -20.74 4.73
N THR A 92 -3.03 -20.98 5.11
CA THR A 92 -2.48 -20.38 6.32
C THR A 92 -2.22 -18.90 6.08
N LYS A 93 -1.95 -18.17 7.14
CA LYS A 93 -1.60 -16.74 7.02
C LYS A 93 -0.37 -16.56 6.11
N ASP A 94 0.64 -17.40 6.26
CA ASP A 94 1.85 -17.31 5.42
C ASP A 94 1.55 -17.56 3.95
N GLU A 95 0.70 -18.52 3.66
CA GLU A 95 0.28 -18.81 2.28
C GLU A 95 -0.52 -17.64 1.70
N PHE A 96 -1.41 -17.06 2.49
CA PHE A 96 -2.18 -15.88 2.07
C PHE A 96 -1.25 -14.68 1.81
N LEU A 97 -0.29 -14.44 2.68
CA LEU A 97 0.68 -13.37 2.50
C LEU A 97 1.56 -13.59 1.29
N ALA A 98 1.86 -14.85 0.95
CA ALA A 98 2.61 -15.16 -0.26
C ALA A 98 1.83 -14.79 -1.52
N VAL A 99 0.51 -14.97 -1.52
CA VAL A 99 -0.35 -14.53 -2.62
C VAL A 99 -0.31 -13.00 -2.74
N VAL A 100 -0.38 -12.31 -1.60
CA VAL A 100 -0.31 -10.85 -1.57
C VAL A 100 1.01 -10.36 -2.16
N GLU A 101 2.11 -10.96 -1.74
CA GLU A 101 3.43 -10.61 -2.25
C GLU A 101 3.54 -10.84 -3.76
N LYS A 102 3.02 -11.94 -4.24
CA LYS A 102 3.01 -12.25 -5.66
C LYS A 102 2.23 -11.20 -6.46
N ARG A 103 1.04 -10.83 -5.97
CA ARG A 103 0.22 -9.81 -6.63
C ARG A 103 0.84 -8.42 -6.52
N PHE A 104 1.50 -8.15 -5.40
CA PHE A 104 2.23 -6.89 -5.23
C PHE A 104 3.32 -6.76 -6.29
N LYS A 105 4.13 -7.79 -6.44
CA LYS A 105 5.20 -7.78 -7.46
C LYS A 105 4.66 -7.62 -8.87
N ALA A 106 3.51 -8.22 -9.16
CA ALA A 106 2.87 -8.07 -10.46
C ALA A 106 2.34 -6.65 -10.66
N ALA A 107 1.95 -5.98 -9.59
CA ALA A 107 1.44 -4.61 -9.63
C ALA A 107 2.55 -3.56 -9.63
N ASP A 108 3.80 -3.97 -9.42
CA ASP A 108 4.99 -3.12 -9.38
C ASP A 108 5.92 -3.51 -10.53
N PRO A 109 5.59 -3.13 -11.77
CA PRO A 109 6.38 -3.57 -12.93
C PRO A 109 7.74 -2.91 -13.03
N ASP A 110 7.93 -1.74 -12.43
CA ASP A 110 9.21 -1.05 -12.43
C ASP A 110 10.11 -1.50 -11.28
N SER A 111 9.59 -2.34 -10.40
CA SER A 111 10.35 -2.94 -9.29
C SER A 111 10.99 -1.90 -8.38
N ASP A 112 10.29 -0.78 -8.15
CA ASP A 112 10.77 0.25 -7.25
C ASP A 112 10.44 -0.03 -5.78
N GLY A 113 9.73 -1.13 -5.52
CA GLY A 113 9.36 -1.53 -4.16
C GLY A 113 8.06 -0.94 -3.67
N THR A 114 7.37 -0.17 -4.51
CA THR A 114 6.10 0.46 -4.16
C THR A 114 5.11 0.34 -5.30
N VAL A 115 3.83 0.46 -4.98
CA VAL A 115 2.77 0.49 -5.97
C VAL A 115 2.10 1.86 -5.89
N SER A 116 2.24 2.64 -6.95
CA SER A 116 1.67 3.98 -7.03
C SER A 116 0.17 3.93 -7.32
N ALA A 117 -0.48 5.08 -7.17
CA ALA A 117 -1.91 5.21 -7.52
C ALA A 117 -2.16 4.83 -8.97
N ALA A 118 -1.23 5.15 -9.87
CA ALA A 118 -1.36 4.79 -11.28
C ALA A 118 -1.25 3.28 -11.49
N GLU A 119 -0.32 2.64 -10.81
CA GLU A 119 -0.13 1.20 -10.89
C GLU A 119 -1.32 0.43 -10.30
N LEU A 120 -1.95 0.97 -9.26
CA LEU A 120 -3.16 0.38 -8.70
C LEU A 120 -4.34 0.37 -9.69
N LYS A 121 -4.29 1.21 -10.69
CA LYS A 121 -5.34 1.24 -11.72
C LYS A 121 -5.13 0.21 -12.82
N THR A 122 -3.97 -0.41 -12.87
CA THR A 122 -3.71 -1.48 -13.84
C THR A 122 -4.49 -2.73 -13.47
N ALA A 123 -4.53 -3.69 -14.38
CA ALA A 123 -5.20 -4.97 -14.10
C ALA A 123 -4.56 -5.68 -12.89
N ALA A 124 -3.23 -5.67 -12.82
CA ALA A 124 -2.51 -6.27 -11.70
C ALA A 124 -2.78 -5.51 -10.39
N GLY A 125 -2.78 -4.18 -10.45
CA GLY A 125 -3.07 -3.35 -9.28
C GLY A 125 -4.48 -3.56 -8.75
N ARG A 126 -5.46 -3.68 -9.65
CA ARG A 126 -6.84 -3.97 -9.25
C ARG A 126 -6.97 -5.35 -8.63
N SER A 127 -6.20 -6.32 -9.14
CA SER A 127 -6.17 -7.66 -8.59
C SER A 127 -5.64 -7.66 -7.15
N LEU A 128 -4.60 -6.86 -6.89
CA LEU A 128 -4.07 -6.67 -5.54
C LEU A 128 -5.12 -5.97 -4.64
N SER A 129 -5.71 -4.88 -5.10
CA SER A 129 -6.74 -4.15 -4.35
C SER A 129 -7.94 -5.03 -4.03
N LYS A 130 -8.38 -5.84 -4.97
CA LYS A 130 -9.50 -6.75 -4.76
C LYS A 130 -9.19 -7.79 -3.69
N LEU A 131 -7.95 -8.25 -3.63
CA LEU A 131 -7.54 -9.23 -2.63
C LEU A 131 -7.57 -8.61 -1.22
N LEU A 132 -7.18 -7.33 -1.12
CA LEU A 132 -7.02 -6.64 0.16
C LEU A 132 -8.27 -5.91 0.66
N SER A 133 -9.33 -5.80 -0.16
CA SER A 133 -10.53 -5.01 0.20
C SER A 133 -11.66 -5.80 0.87
#